data_76c9a439a9886f5a44dcba00872a030f
#
_entry.id   76c9a439a9886f5a44dcba00872a030f
#
_cell.length_a   1.000
_cell.length_b   1.000
_cell.length_c   1.000
_cell.angle_alpha   90.00
_cell.angle_beta   90.00
_cell.angle_gamma   90.00
#
_symmetry.space_group_name_H-M   'P 1'
#
loop_
_entity.id
_entity.type
_entity.pdbx_description
1 polymer ?
#
loop_
_entity_poly.entity_id
_entity_poly.type
_entity_poly.pdbx_seq_one_letter_code
_entity_poly.pdbx_strand_id
1 'polypeptide(L)'
;MPELNFLAILLVVALLVLWNLDFLATLLTLKNLKPELPEEFRGVWDDEKYLKSQSYEKAQAQFGIVSSISSLTILLAFWFFGGFGWVDGLVSELGFGKVGTGLSFIGLVYLGFWLSSLPFDLYHTFVLEERFGFNKTTVKTYIIDQIKSHLLTAILGGGIVALI
;
A
#
# COMPACT_ATOMS: atom_id res chain seq x y z
N MET A 1 17.79 2.07 19.46
CA MET A 1 17.95 1.78 18.03
C MET A 1 17.86 0.27 17.87
N PRO A 2 17.18 -0.26 16.85
CA PRO A 2 17.20 -1.70 16.62
C PRO A 2 18.64 -2.15 16.41
N GLU A 3 19.02 -3.27 17.03
CA GLU A 3 20.31 -3.87 16.73
C GLU A 3 20.31 -4.30 15.27
N LEU A 4 21.18 -3.67 14.46
CA LEU A 4 21.36 -3.99 13.05
C LEU A 4 22.12 -5.32 12.95
N ASN A 5 21.44 -6.42 13.21
CA ASN A 5 21.97 -7.75 12.95
C ASN A 5 21.93 -8.06 11.43
N PHE A 6 22.66 -9.09 11.03
CA PHE A 6 22.74 -9.50 9.62
C PHE A 6 21.37 -9.67 8.95
N LEU A 7 20.39 -10.25 9.65
CA LEU A 7 19.05 -10.46 9.13
C LEU A 7 18.32 -9.13 8.89
N ALA A 8 18.41 -8.18 9.83
CA ALA A 8 17.80 -6.86 9.68
C ALA A 8 18.39 -6.11 8.48
N ILE A 9 19.71 -6.15 8.30
CA ILE A 9 20.39 -5.56 7.13
C ILE A 9 19.90 -6.22 5.84
N LEU A 10 19.85 -7.55 5.81
CA LEU A 10 19.35 -8.30 4.64
C LEU A 10 17.93 -7.90 4.27
N LEU A 11 17.03 -7.79 5.25
CA LEU A 11 15.64 -7.39 5.03
C LEU A 11 15.53 -5.95 4.51
N VAL A 12 16.28 -5.00 5.07
CA VAL A 12 16.28 -3.61 4.59
C VAL A 12 16.83 -3.53 3.17
N VAL A 13 17.92 -4.22 2.87
CA VAL A 13 18.50 -4.24 1.51
C VAL A 13 17.52 -4.85 0.53
N ALA A 14 16.90 -5.98 0.85
CA ALA A 14 15.90 -6.63 0.00
C ALA A 14 14.70 -5.69 -0.25
N LEU A 15 14.19 -5.04 0.79
CA LEU A 15 13.11 -4.05 0.68
C LEU A 15 13.48 -2.90 -0.25
N LEU A 16 14.66 -2.32 -0.08
CA LEU A 16 15.14 -1.22 -0.92
C LEU A 16 15.35 -1.65 -2.36
N VAL A 17 15.90 -2.83 -2.60
CA VAL A 17 16.09 -3.37 -3.97
C VAL A 17 14.74 -3.56 -4.65
N LEU A 18 13.78 -4.23 -4.00
CA LEU A 18 12.44 -4.45 -4.56
C LEU A 18 11.73 -3.14 -4.84
N TRP A 19 11.78 -2.19 -3.90
CA TRP A 19 11.18 -0.88 -4.09
C TRP A 19 11.83 -0.11 -5.25
N ASN A 20 13.17 -0.15 -5.39
CA ASN A 20 13.86 0.50 -6.52
C ASN A 20 13.48 -0.12 -7.86
N LEU A 21 13.32 -1.45 -7.94
CA LEU A 21 12.89 -2.12 -9.16
C LEU A 21 11.48 -1.69 -9.57
N ASP A 22 10.54 -1.62 -8.63
CA ASP A 22 9.19 -1.14 -8.87
C ASP A 22 9.16 0.34 -9.30
N PHE A 23 9.93 1.18 -8.61
CA PHE A 23 10.10 2.59 -8.97
C PHE A 23 10.65 2.77 -10.38
N LEU A 24 11.69 2.02 -10.75
CA LEU A 24 12.25 2.05 -12.12
C LEU A 24 11.24 1.57 -13.16
N ALA A 25 10.48 0.51 -12.87
CA ALA A 25 9.41 0.03 -13.75
C ALA A 25 8.36 1.12 -13.98
N THR A 26 7.94 1.82 -12.92
CA THR A 26 7.00 2.94 -13.00
C THR A 26 7.54 4.11 -13.82
N LEU A 27 8.83 4.46 -13.65
CA LEU A 27 9.46 5.50 -14.48
C LEU A 27 9.53 5.10 -15.96
N LEU A 28 9.82 3.83 -16.27
CA LEU A 28 9.81 3.33 -17.63
C LEU A 28 8.40 3.35 -18.24
N THR A 29 7.38 3.00 -17.47
CA THR A 29 5.98 3.14 -17.88
C THR A 29 5.67 4.59 -18.23
N LEU A 30 5.97 5.55 -17.34
CA LEU A 30 5.76 6.98 -17.58
C LEU A 30 6.47 7.48 -18.84
N LYS A 31 7.70 7.01 -19.09
CA LYS A 31 8.47 7.39 -20.28
C LYS A 31 7.86 6.85 -21.58
N ASN A 32 7.22 5.69 -21.52
CA ASN A 32 6.66 5.00 -22.69
C ASN A 32 5.20 5.38 -22.97
N LEU A 33 4.54 6.16 -22.09
CA LEU A 33 3.19 6.66 -22.35
C LEU A 33 3.23 7.59 -23.57
N LYS A 34 2.40 7.29 -24.58
CA LYS A 34 2.25 8.10 -25.78
C LYS A 34 0.83 8.60 -25.88
N PRO A 35 0.62 9.93 -25.97
CA PRO A 35 -0.75 10.49 -26.10
C PRO A 35 -1.38 10.19 -27.47
N GLU A 36 -0.57 9.84 -28.47
CA GLU A 36 -1.03 9.56 -29.81
C GLU A 36 -1.31 8.07 -29.99
N LEU A 37 -2.50 7.75 -30.54
CA LEU A 37 -2.86 6.39 -30.89
C LEU A 37 -1.93 5.87 -31.99
N PRO A 38 -1.25 4.71 -31.80
CA PRO A 38 -0.44 4.11 -32.85
C PRO A 38 -1.25 3.85 -34.13
N GLU A 39 -0.64 4.03 -35.29
CA GLU A 39 -1.35 3.90 -36.59
C GLU A 39 -2.02 2.55 -36.80
N GLU A 40 -1.45 1.50 -36.23
CA GLU A 40 -1.93 0.12 -36.29
C GLU A 40 -3.32 -0.06 -35.63
N PHE A 41 -3.69 0.83 -34.70
CA PHE A 41 -4.96 0.77 -33.97
C PHE A 41 -5.97 1.83 -34.43
N ARG A 42 -5.64 2.66 -35.42
CA ARG A 42 -6.56 3.63 -36.01
C ARG A 42 -7.74 2.92 -36.67
N GLY A 43 -8.95 3.35 -36.31
CA GLY A 43 -10.20 2.75 -36.80
C GLY A 43 -10.70 1.56 -35.98
N VAL A 44 -9.91 1.03 -35.04
CA VAL A 44 -10.32 0.00 -34.09
C VAL A 44 -10.56 0.61 -32.69
N TRP A 45 -9.76 1.58 -32.31
CA TRP A 45 -9.86 2.30 -31.04
C TRP A 45 -10.25 3.76 -31.28
N ASP A 46 -10.99 4.29 -30.31
CA ASP A 46 -11.39 5.68 -30.23
C ASP A 46 -10.23 6.51 -29.67
N ASP A 47 -9.78 7.53 -30.40
CA ASP A 47 -8.67 8.41 -30.04
C ASP A 47 -8.89 9.10 -28.68
N GLU A 48 -10.12 9.51 -28.39
CA GLU A 48 -10.46 10.19 -27.12
C GLU A 48 -10.36 9.22 -25.93
N LYS A 49 -10.85 8.00 -26.09
CA LYS A 49 -10.75 6.96 -25.07
C LYS A 49 -9.30 6.56 -24.82
N TYR A 50 -8.51 6.46 -25.88
CA TYR A 50 -7.08 6.18 -25.76
C TYR A 50 -6.35 7.29 -25.01
N LEU A 51 -6.55 8.54 -25.39
CA LEU A 51 -5.95 9.71 -24.71
C LEU A 51 -6.34 9.75 -23.22
N LYS A 52 -7.62 9.46 -22.91
CA LYS A 52 -8.10 9.37 -21.53
C LYS A 52 -7.40 8.28 -20.76
N SER A 53 -7.21 7.08 -21.35
CA SER A 53 -6.50 5.97 -20.70
C SER A 53 -5.04 6.31 -20.42
N GLN A 54 -4.33 6.93 -21.37
CA GLN A 54 -2.94 7.36 -21.18
C GLN A 54 -2.81 8.43 -20.08
N SER A 55 -3.77 9.35 -20.02
CA SER A 55 -3.83 10.40 -18.99
C SER A 55 -4.10 9.82 -17.60
N TYR A 56 -4.95 8.80 -17.52
CA TYR A 56 -5.24 8.07 -16.29
C TYR A 56 -4.02 7.29 -15.81
N GLU A 57 -3.39 6.51 -16.68
CA GLU A 57 -2.14 5.78 -16.38
C GLU A 57 -1.04 6.71 -15.86
N LYS A 58 -0.88 7.88 -16.49
CA LYS A 58 0.08 8.88 -16.03
C LYS A 58 -0.25 9.38 -14.63
N ALA A 59 -1.51 9.71 -14.37
CA ALA A 59 -1.95 10.19 -13.06
C ALA A 59 -1.79 9.12 -11.98
N GLN A 60 -2.13 7.86 -12.28
CA GLN A 60 -1.94 6.71 -11.40
C GLN A 60 -0.46 6.47 -11.07
N ALA A 61 0.41 6.45 -12.09
CA ALA A 61 1.83 6.23 -11.91
C ALA A 61 2.48 7.34 -11.05
N GLN A 62 2.12 8.61 -11.31
CA GLN A 62 2.60 9.73 -10.50
C GLN A 62 2.13 9.66 -9.06
N PHE A 63 0.86 9.35 -8.84
CA PHE A 63 0.32 9.16 -7.50
C PHE A 63 0.95 7.95 -6.80
N GLY A 64 1.13 6.83 -7.51
CA GLY A 64 1.80 5.63 -7.01
C GLY A 64 3.22 5.90 -6.52
N ILE A 65 3.99 6.73 -7.24
CA ILE A 65 5.32 7.17 -6.79
C ILE A 65 5.24 7.91 -5.45
N VAL A 66 4.34 8.88 -5.31
CA VAL A 66 4.20 9.65 -4.07
C VAL A 66 3.76 8.74 -2.91
N SER A 67 2.78 7.88 -3.14
CA SER A 67 2.28 6.93 -2.14
C SER A 67 3.37 5.94 -1.73
N SER A 68 4.12 5.37 -2.68
CA SER A 68 5.17 4.39 -2.39
C SER A 68 6.36 5.00 -1.63
N ILE A 69 6.79 6.21 -1.99
CA ILE A 69 7.83 6.94 -1.24
C ILE A 69 7.37 7.19 0.20
N SER A 70 6.12 7.65 0.37
CA SER A 70 5.55 7.92 1.69
C SER A 70 5.49 6.65 2.54
N SER A 71 4.99 5.54 1.97
CA SER A 71 4.89 4.25 2.66
C SER A 71 6.26 3.71 3.06
N LEU A 72 7.25 3.77 2.16
CA LEU A 72 8.62 3.37 2.47
C LEU A 72 9.22 4.22 3.58
N THR A 73 9.03 5.54 3.52
CA THR A 73 9.53 6.49 4.52
C THR A 73 8.93 6.20 5.89
N ILE A 74 7.61 5.99 5.96
CA ILE A 74 6.90 5.65 7.21
C ILE A 74 7.42 4.33 7.78
N LEU A 75 7.56 3.30 6.95
CA LEU A 75 8.06 1.99 7.38
C LEU A 75 9.49 2.08 7.93
N LEU A 76 10.39 2.74 7.20
CA LEU A 76 11.78 2.90 7.65
C LEU A 76 11.88 3.77 8.90
N ALA A 77 11.14 4.88 8.96
CA ALA A 77 11.07 5.71 10.15
C ALA A 77 10.56 4.91 11.35
N PHE A 78 9.45 4.20 11.21
CA PHE A 78 8.90 3.35 12.26
C PHE A 78 9.92 2.30 12.74
N TRP A 79 10.64 1.69 11.81
CA TRP A 79 11.68 0.71 12.13
C TRP A 79 12.85 1.35 12.89
N PHE A 80 13.45 2.41 12.31
CA PHE A 80 14.69 2.99 12.88
C PHE A 80 14.46 3.77 14.18
N PHE A 81 13.26 4.33 14.37
CA PHE A 81 12.88 4.96 15.66
C PHE A 81 12.39 3.96 16.72
N GLY A 82 12.50 2.65 16.44
CA GLY A 82 12.17 1.61 17.44
C GLY A 82 10.67 1.35 17.59
N GLY A 83 9.85 1.72 16.60
CA GLY A 83 8.40 1.56 16.63
C GLY A 83 7.95 0.12 16.88
N PHE A 84 8.62 -0.87 16.28
CA PHE A 84 8.32 -2.28 16.55
C PHE A 84 8.57 -2.66 18.01
N GLY A 85 9.70 -2.22 18.60
CA GLY A 85 9.99 -2.45 20.01
C GLY A 85 9.02 -1.73 20.95
N TRP A 86 8.58 -0.53 20.57
CA TRP A 86 7.55 0.19 21.33
C TRP A 86 6.21 -0.56 21.33
N VAL A 87 5.75 -1.05 20.18
CA VAL A 87 4.52 -1.87 20.10
C VAL A 87 4.67 -3.16 20.88
N ASP A 88 5.83 -3.83 20.79
CA ASP A 88 6.11 -5.06 21.53
C ASP A 88 6.01 -4.83 23.05
N GLY A 89 6.60 -3.75 23.54
CA GLY A 89 6.47 -3.34 24.95
C GLY A 89 5.02 -3.15 25.38
N LEU A 90 4.24 -2.41 24.58
CA LEU A 90 2.81 -2.17 24.88
C LEU A 90 1.99 -3.47 24.97
N VAL A 91 2.16 -4.38 24.01
CA VAL A 91 1.35 -5.61 23.99
C VAL A 91 1.81 -6.63 25.02
N SER A 92 3.10 -6.64 25.39
CA SER A 92 3.64 -7.52 26.42
C SER A 92 3.08 -7.23 27.80
N GLU A 93 2.76 -5.98 28.10
CA GLU A 93 2.12 -5.57 29.36
C GLU A 93 0.67 -6.06 29.50
N LEU A 94 -0.01 -6.42 28.40
CA LEU A 94 -1.40 -6.87 28.43
C LEU A 94 -1.59 -8.29 28.98
N GLY A 95 -0.53 -9.09 29.09
CA GLY A 95 -0.59 -10.40 29.74
C GLY A 95 -1.42 -11.46 29.01
N PHE A 96 -1.66 -11.35 27.72
CA PHE A 96 -2.51 -12.28 26.93
C PHE A 96 -1.88 -13.63 26.61
N GLY A 97 -0.70 -13.96 27.15
CA GLY A 97 0.07 -15.15 26.81
C GLY A 97 0.70 -15.06 25.40
N LYS A 98 1.49 -16.05 25.00
CA LYS A 98 2.31 -15.96 23.77
C LYS A 98 1.50 -15.66 22.50
N VAL A 99 0.42 -16.44 22.28
CA VAL A 99 -0.42 -16.29 21.07
C VAL A 99 -1.16 -14.96 21.08
N GLY A 100 -1.76 -14.58 22.21
CA GLY A 100 -2.49 -13.33 22.34
C GLY A 100 -1.60 -12.09 22.16
N THR A 101 -0.39 -12.11 22.73
CA THR A 101 0.60 -11.05 22.55
C THR A 101 1.03 -10.94 21.08
N GLY A 102 1.33 -12.07 20.42
CA GLY A 102 1.70 -12.07 19.00
C GLY A 102 0.57 -11.56 18.09
N LEU A 103 -0.67 -11.97 18.31
CA LEU A 103 -1.83 -11.47 17.57
C LEU A 103 -2.06 -9.97 17.80
N SER A 104 -1.93 -9.51 19.05
CA SER A 104 -2.07 -8.09 19.38
C SER A 104 -0.98 -7.24 18.72
N PHE A 105 0.26 -7.74 18.71
CA PHE A 105 1.39 -7.09 18.03
C PHE A 105 1.11 -6.94 16.52
N ILE A 106 0.78 -8.05 15.84
CA ILE A 106 0.48 -8.03 14.40
C ILE A 106 -0.70 -7.10 14.11
N GLY A 107 -1.76 -7.18 14.92
CA GLY A 107 -2.96 -6.36 14.78
C GLY A 107 -2.68 -4.87 14.93
N LEU A 108 -1.90 -4.45 15.94
CA LEU A 108 -1.55 -3.04 16.14
C LEU A 108 -0.65 -2.50 15.03
N VAL A 109 0.36 -3.26 14.61
CA VAL A 109 1.24 -2.89 13.50
C VAL A 109 0.42 -2.76 12.21
N TYR A 110 -0.43 -3.73 11.92
CA TYR A 110 -1.34 -3.69 10.76
C TYR A 110 -2.24 -2.46 10.76
N LEU A 111 -2.92 -2.18 11.89
CA LEU A 111 -3.78 -1.01 12.03
C LEU A 111 -3.01 0.32 11.88
N GLY A 112 -1.80 0.39 12.43
CA GLY A 112 -0.94 1.57 12.30
C GLY A 112 -0.58 1.87 10.84
N PHE A 113 -0.15 0.86 10.09
CA PHE A 113 0.17 1.02 8.66
C PHE A 113 -1.08 1.26 7.82
N TRP A 114 -2.18 0.59 8.11
CA TRP A 114 -3.45 0.88 7.46
C TRP A 114 -3.92 2.33 7.66
N LEU A 115 -3.88 2.84 8.89
CA LEU A 115 -4.23 4.24 9.17
C LEU A 115 -3.32 5.22 8.43
N SER A 116 -2.04 4.88 8.25
CA SER A 116 -1.09 5.70 7.50
C SER A 116 -1.34 5.68 5.99
N SER A 117 -1.89 4.58 5.44
CA SER A 117 -2.26 4.47 4.01
C SER A 117 -3.61 5.13 3.70
N LEU A 118 -4.49 5.25 4.69
CA LEU A 118 -5.87 5.72 4.52
C LEU A 118 -6.02 7.05 3.75
N PRO A 119 -5.21 8.09 4.00
CA PRO A 119 -5.28 9.33 3.22
C PRO A 119 -5.01 9.12 1.72
N PHE A 120 -4.07 8.23 1.39
CA PHE A 120 -3.72 7.90 0.01
C PHE A 120 -4.85 7.11 -0.65
N ASP A 121 -5.42 6.13 0.04
CA ASP A 121 -6.53 5.32 -0.47
C ASP A 121 -7.78 6.17 -0.73
N LEU A 122 -8.10 7.10 0.18
CA LEU A 122 -9.21 8.04 0.02
C LEU A 122 -8.97 8.98 -1.18
N TYR A 123 -7.77 9.53 -1.31
CA TYR A 123 -7.41 10.38 -2.45
C TYR A 123 -7.50 9.61 -3.76
N HIS A 124 -6.94 8.39 -3.81
CA HIS A 124 -7.01 7.55 -5.01
C HIS A 124 -8.46 7.32 -5.44
N THR A 125 -9.30 6.85 -4.50
CA THR A 125 -10.70 6.48 -4.82
C THR A 125 -11.57 7.69 -5.13
N PHE A 126 -11.55 8.72 -4.28
CA PHE A 126 -12.53 9.82 -4.36
C PHE A 126 -12.04 11.06 -5.10
N VAL A 127 -10.75 11.14 -5.42
CA VAL A 127 -10.21 12.26 -6.19
C VAL A 127 -9.67 11.79 -7.53
N LEU A 128 -8.76 10.82 -7.52
CA LEU A 128 -8.10 10.39 -8.75
C LEU A 128 -9.06 9.62 -9.66
N GLU A 129 -9.68 8.55 -9.17
CA GLU A 129 -10.62 7.75 -9.97
C GLU A 129 -11.89 8.53 -10.34
N GLU A 130 -12.38 9.40 -9.43
CA GLU A 130 -13.52 10.28 -9.71
C GLU A 130 -13.22 11.23 -10.86
N ARG A 131 -12.03 11.82 -10.90
CA ARG A 131 -11.58 12.73 -11.97
C ARG A 131 -11.65 12.09 -13.35
N PHE A 132 -11.41 10.79 -13.45
CA PHE A 132 -11.46 10.05 -14.71
C PHE A 132 -12.80 9.33 -14.94
N GLY A 133 -13.74 9.44 -14.00
CA GLY A 133 -15.07 8.81 -14.10
C GLY A 133 -15.04 7.30 -13.90
N PHE A 134 -14.02 6.75 -13.23
CA PHE A 134 -13.89 5.34 -12.90
C PHE A 134 -14.43 5.00 -11.51
N ASN A 135 -14.51 5.98 -10.61
CA ASN A 135 -15.10 5.75 -9.30
C ASN A 135 -16.61 5.52 -9.41
N LYS A 136 -17.07 4.41 -8.86
CA LYS A 136 -18.50 4.07 -8.66
C LYS A 136 -18.81 3.83 -7.18
N THR A 137 -17.83 4.06 -6.31
CA THR A 137 -17.91 3.75 -4.89
C THR A 137 -18.38 4.97 -4.11
N THR A 138 -19.44 4.79 -3.31
CA THR A 138 -19.86 5.82 -2.35
C THR A 138 -19.03 5.72 -1.08
N VAL A 139 -18.95 6.82 -0.31
CA VAL A 139 -18.27 6.82 1.00
C VAL A 139 -18.84 5.73 1.92
N LYS A 140 -20.16 5.52 1.91
CA LYS A 140 -20.81 4.45 2.68
C LYS A 140 -20.33 3.06 2.25
N THR A 141 -20.29 2.80 0.95
CA THR A 141 -19.81 1.53 0.40
C THR A 141 -18.36 1.31 0.77
N TYR A 142 -17.51 2.33 0.60
CA TYR A 142 -16.09 2.27 0.97
C TYR A 142 -15.90 1.86 2.44
N ILE A 143 -16.60 2.53 3.37
CA ILE A 143 -16.48 2.22 4.80
C ILE A 143 -16.94 0.79 5.10
N ILE A 144 -18.07 0.36 4.53
CA ILE A 144 -18.58 -1.00 4.72
C ILE A 144 -17.59 -2.04 4.20
N ASP A 145 -16.99 -1.80 3.05
CA ASP A 145 -16.05 -2.74 2.43
C ASP A 145 -14.73 -2.79 3.20
N GLN A 146 -14.26 -1.65 3.75
CA GLN A 146 -13.11 -1.63 4.66
C GLN A 146 -13.38 -2.45 5.93
N ILE A 147 -14.54 -2.27 6.56
CA ILE A 147 -14.92 -3.05 7.75
C ILE A 147 -14.95 -4.54 7.44
N LYS A 148 -15.59 -4.95 6.35
CA LYS A 148 -15.65 -6.36 5.92
C LYS A 148 -14.26 -6.92 5.65
N SER A 149 -13.41 -6.18 4.94
CA SER A 149 -12.04 -6.59 4.64
C SER A 149 -11.22 -6.80 5.91
N HIS A 150 -11.29 -5.86 6.86
CA HIS A 150 -10.57 -6.00 8.14
C HIS A 150 -11.10 -7.16 8.99
N LEU A 151 -12.42 -7.37 9.05
CA LEU A 151 -13.00 -8.51 9.74
C LEU A 151 -12.55 -9.84 9.11
N LEU A 152 -12.56 -9.92 7.79
CA LEU A 152 -12.12 -11.11 7.08
C LEU A 152 -10.62 -11.37 7.31
N THR A 153 -9.79 -10.33 7.25
CA THR A 153 -8.36 -10.41 7.54
C THR A 153 -8.10 -10.86 8.99
N ALA A 154 -8.85 -10.33 9.95
CA ALA A 154 -8.73 -10.71 11.36
C ALA A 154 -9.13 -12.19 11.59
N ILE A 155 -10.21 -12.64 10.96
CA ILE A 155 -10.68 -14.03 11.11
C ILE A 155 -9.71 -15.02 10.44
N LEU A 156 -9.36 -14.77 9.17
CA LEU A 156 -8.50 -15.70 8.42
C LEU A 156 -7.04 -15.60 8.88
N GLY A 157 -6.49 -14.40 8.94
CA GLY A 157 -5.09 -14.19 9.33
C GLY A 157 -4.87 -14.50 10.81
N GLY A 158 -5.76 -14.06 11.69
CA GLY A 158 -5.71 -14.37 13.12
C GLY A 158 -5.89 -15.85 13.39
N GLY A 159 -6.80 -16.53 12.66
CA GLY A 159 -6.97 -17.98 12.76
C GLY A 159 -5.73 -18.76 12.36
N ILE A 160 -5.06 -18.38 11.26
CA ILE A 160 -3.80 -19.01 10.82
C ILE A 160 -2.70 -18.81 11.87
N VAL A 161 -2.50 -17.59 12.36
CA VAL A 161 -1.47 -17.30 13.38
C VAL A 161 -1.74 -18.03 14.70
N ALA A 162 -3.01 -18.23 15.08
CA ALA A 162 -3.38 -18.97 16.29
C ALA A 162 -3.14 -20.49 16.19
N LEU A 163 -3.01 -21.04 14.97
CA LEU A 163 -2.76 -22.47 14.72
C LEU A 163 -1.26 -22.82 14.66
N ILE A 164 -0.37 -21.82 14.55
CA ILE A 164 1.10 -21.97 14.53
C ILE A 164 1.66 -21.78 15.94
#